data_a8393d1687c043cf498834881ab9ab13
#
_entry.id   a8393d1687c043cf498834881ab9ab13
#
_cell.length_a   1.000
_cell.length_b   1.000
_cell.length_c   1.000
_cell.angle_alpha   90.00
_cell.angle_beta   90.00
_cell.angle_gamma   90.00
#
_symmetry.space_group_name_H-M   'P 1'
#
loop_
_entity.id
_entity.type
_entity.pdbx_description
1 polymer ?
#
loop_
_entity_poly.entity_id
_entity_poly.type
_entity_poly.pdbx_seq_one_letter_code
_entity_poly.pdbx_strand_id
1 'polypeptide(L)'
;MEGLIQNIPLEYKNIGIKISGGADSAIVCYALAKYIFDNNNHHRIVPITVNHSGKSYQLEFAKRVVEFCKEQFGNIFLEHQYAWCETGDEYVSTQDNLVNSLYRNNEIQCHFVGITQNPPADVMDTIGWNGPADDRSPRIIRPVCKGTGFYPLINTNKQGVCDWYKFYDVLDDLFPLTRSCENFTENFETHCGECWFCKERYWGFGRYE
;
A
#
# COMPACT_ATOMS: atom_id res chain seq x y z
N MET A 1 10.17 17.51 -9.32
CA MET A 1 9.27 17.10 -8.21
C MET A 1 10.11 16.24 -7.28
N GLU A 2 10.04 16.43 -5.97
CA GLU A 2 10.74 15.55 -5.03
C GLU A 2 10.01 14.19 -4.98
N GLY A 3 10.76 13.09 -4.70
CA GLY A 3 10.17 11.75 -4.64
C GLY A 3 9.16 11.59 -3.50
N LEU A 4 8.31 10.57 -3.58
CA LEU A 4 7.28 10.26 -2.57
C LEU A 4 7.88 9.97 -1.18
N ILE A 5 9.07 9.38 -1.13
CA ILE A 5 9.79 9.03 0.10
C ILE A 5 10.95 10.00 0.28
N GLN A 6 11.07 10.53 1.50
CA GLN A 6 12.11 11.48 1.88
C GLN A 6 12.59 11.23 3.30
N ASN A 7 13.86 11.54 3.58
CA ASN A 7 14.42 11.67 4.92
C ASN A 7 14.21 10.46 5.84
N ILE A 8 14.53 9.25 5.37
CA ILE A 8 14.60 8.10 6.28
C ILE A 8 15.85 8.23 7.15
N PRO A 9 15.71 8.16 8.48
CA PRO A 9 16.86 8.22 9.39
C PRO A 9 17.90 7.13 9.07
N LEU A 10 19.17 7.52 8.96
CA LEU A 10 20.24 6.60 8.57
C LEU A 10 20.53 5.50 9.61
N GLU A 11 20.15 5.71 10.86
CA GLU A 11 20.26 4.71 11.93
C GLU A 11 19.28 3.52 11.77
N TYR A 12 18.24 3.66 10.95
CA TYR A 12 17.32 2.56 10.68
C TYR A 12 17.97 1.55 9.73
N LYS A 13 17.98 0.28 10.10
CA LYS A 13 18.50 -0.81 9.27
C LYS A 13 17.41 -1.48 8.46
N ASN A 14 16.33 -1.84 9.14
CA ASN A 14 15.21 -2.56 8.55
C ASN A 14 13.94 -1.73 8.62
N ILE A 15 13.26 -1.61 7.51
CA ILE A 15 12.08 -0.78 7.32
C ILE A 15 10.92 -1.68 6.93
N GLY A 16 9.88 -1.71 7.73
CA GLY A 16 8.65 -2.42 7.40
C GLY A 16 7.86 -1.70 6.29
N ILE A 17 7.22 -2.43 5.40
CA ILE A 17 6.19 -1.93 4.49
C ILE A 17 4.93 -2.77 4.60
N LYS A 18 3.83 -2.17 5.07
CA LYS A 18 2.52 -2.82 5.05
C LYS A 18 2.01 -2.87 3.61
N ILE A 19 1.95 -4.06 3.03
CA ILE A 19 1.58 -4.26 1.63
C ILE A 19 0.40 -5.22 1.52
N SER A 20 -0.70 -4.73 0.95
CA SER A 20 -1.95 -5.47 0.74
C SER A 20 -2.13 -5.99 -0.68
N GLY A 21 -1.20 -5.70 -1.58
CA GLY A 21 -1.36 -5.95 -3.00
C GLY A 21 -2.25 -4.93 -3.72
N GLY A 22 -2.78 -3.92 -3.03
CA GLY A 22 -3.50 -2.80 -3.64
C GLY A 22 -2.56 -1.72 -4.19
N ALA A 23 -3.06 -0.90 -5.11
CA ALA A 23 -2.28 0.12 -5.82
C ALA A 23 -1.56 1.11 -4.88
N ASP A 24 -2.18 1.48 -3.76
CA ASP A 24 -1.62 2.47 -2.84
C ASP A 24 -0.36 1.93 -2.14
N SER A 25 -0.44 0.72 -1.59
CA SER A 25 0.70 0.09 -0.93
C SER A 25 1.81 -0.31 -1.93
N ALA A 26 1.43 -0.62 -3.17
CA ALA A 26 2.38 -0.98 -4.22
C ALA A 26 3.27 0.20 -4.62
N ILE A 27 2.70 1.40 -4.85
CA ILE A 27 3.51 2.57 -5.20
C ILE A 27 4.38 3.04 -4.04
N VAL A 28 3.93 2.90 -2.79
CA VAL A 28 4.77 3.19 -1.62
C VAL A 28 5.93 2.20 -1.53
N CYS A 29 5.70 0.91 -1.78
CA CYS A 29 6.74 -0.11 -1.81
C CYS A 29 7.78 0.19 -2.89
N TYR A 30 7.34 0.50 -4.10
CA TYR A 30 8.22 0.88 -5.21
C TYR A 30 9.05 2.13 -4.88
N ALA A 31 8.38 3.19 -4.42
CA ALA A 31 9.05 4.45 -4.08
C ALA A 31 10.09 4.28 -2.96
N LEU A 32 9.78 3.45 -1.95
CA LEU A 32 10.71 3.12 -0.88
C LEU A 32 11.92 2.35 -1.41
N ALA A 33 11.70 1.34 -2.24
CA ALA A 33 12.76 0.55 -2.84
C ALA A 33 13.68 1.41 -3.74
N LYS A 34 13.06 2.25 -4.58
CA LYS A 34 13.78 3.20 -5.42
C LYS A 34 14.60 4.20 -4.60
N TYR A 35 14.02 4.77 -3.54
CA TYR A 35 14.74 5.69 -2.65
C TYR A 35 15.99 5.03 -2.04
N ILE A 36 15.89 3.81 -1.54
CA ILE A 36 17.01 3.07 -0.97
C ILE A 36 18.08 2.79 -2.03
N PHE A 37 17.66 2.35 -3.21
CA PHE A 37 18.55 2.02 -4.32
C PHE A 37 19.29 3.26 -4.84
N ASP A 38 18.58 4.34 -5.15
CA ASP A 38 19.16 5.57 -5.73
C ASP A 38 20.14 6.26 -4.78
N ASN A 39 19.89 6.19 -3.47
CA ASN A 39 20.76 6.78 -2.47
C ASN A 39 21.86 5.83 -1.98
N ASN A 40 21.95 4.63 -2.54
CA ASN A 40 22.88 3.57 -2.12
C ASN A 40 22.88 3.36 -0.60
N ASN A 41 21.69 3.38 0.00
CA ASN A 41 21.51 3.27 1.44
C ASN A 41 21.64 1.80 1.89
N HIS A 42 22.05 1.61 3.15
CA HIS A 42 22.18 0.28 3.74
C HIS A 42 20.85 -0.31 4.26
N HIS A 43 19.74 0.43 4.09
CA HIS A 43 18.42 -0.02 4.53
C HIS A 43 17.96 -1.30 3.84
N ARG A 44 17.18 -2.11 4.55
CA ARG A 44 16.50 -3.29 4.04
C ARG A 44 15.01 -3.16 4.23
N ILE A 45 14.22 -3.73 3.35
CA ILE A 45 12.77 -3.68 3.37
C ILE A 45 12.22 -5.02 3.87
N VAL A 46 11.35 -4.97 4.88
CA VAL A 46 10.58 -6.11 5.38
C VAL A 46 9.14 -5.96 4.88
N PRO A 47 8.70 -6.69 3.86
CA PRO A 47 7.30 -6.70 3.45
C PRO A 47 6.43 -7.35 4.52
N ILE A 48 5.27 -6.73 4.81
CA ILE A 48 4.34 -7.17 5.87
C ILE A 48 2.94 -7.25 5.30
N THR A 49 2.33 -8.43 5.33
CA THR A 49 0.96 -8.66 4.82
C THR A 49 0.12 -9.40 5.84
N VAL A 50 -1.12 -8.97 6.04
CA VAL A 50 -2.14 -9.78 6.70
C VAL A 50 -3.13 -10.26 5.66
N ASN A 51 -3.45 -11.53 5.71
CA ASN A 51 -4.41 -12.18 4.84
C ASN A 51 -5.59 -12.67 5.67
N HIS A 52 -6.79 -12.72 5.09
CA HIS A 52 -7.96 -13.29 5.76
C HIS A 52 -8.87 -14.02 4.76
N SER A 53 -9.78 -14.84 5.25
CA SER A 53 -10.63 -15.70 4.41
C SER A 53 -11.42 -14.93 3.34
N GLY A 54 -11.91 -13.72 3.65
CA GLY A 54 -12.62 -12.86 2.69
C GLY A 54 -11.71 -12.12 1.69
N LYS A 55 -10.39 -12.13 1.89
CA LYS A 55 -9.40 -11.43 1.03
C LYS A 55 -8.16 -12.29 0.82
N SER A 56 -8.34 -13.56 0.50
CA SER A 56 -7.25 -14.53 0.34
C SER A 56 -6.23 -14.17 -0.73
N TYR A 57 -6.60 -13.29 -1.65
CA TYR A 57 -5.73 -12.78 -2.72
C TYR A 57 -4.65 -11.81 -2.26
N GLN A 58 -4.79 -11.17 -1.09
CA GLN A 58 -3.90 -10.07 -0.68
C GLN A 58 -2.42 -10.46 -0.66
N LEU A 59 -2.10 -11.63 -0.10
CA LEU A 59 -0.73 -12.11 -0.05
C LEU A 59 -0.16 -12.38 -1.43
N GLU A 60 -0.96 -12.94 -2.34
CA GLU A 60 -0.54 -13.22 -3.71
C GLU A 60 -0.19 -11.93 -4.47
N PHE A 61 -1.09 -10.93 -4.45
CA PHE A 61 -0.81 -9.65 -5.10
C PHE A 61 0.31 -8.87 -4.40
N ALA A 62 0.43 -8.97 -3.08
CA ALA A 62 1.58 -8.40 -2.37
C ALA A 62 2.90 -9.01 -2.82
N LYS A 63 2.96 -10.34 -3.04
CA LYS A 63 4.14 -11.03 -3.57
C LYS A 63 4.49 -10.58 -4.99
N ARG A 64 3.49 -10.44 -5.88
CA ARG A 64 3.71 -9.94 -7.26
C ARG A 64 4.39 -8.56 -7.24
N VAL A 65 3.90 -7.64 -6.40
CA VAL A 65 4.49 -6.30 -6.24
C VAL A 65 5.91 -6.36 -5.68
N VAL A 66 6.14 -7.18 -4.66
CA VAL A 66 7.48 -7.33 -4.06
C VAL A 66 8.46 -7.91 -5.06
N GLU A 67 8.04 -8.91 -5.84
CA GLU A 67 8.90 -9.53 -6.85
C GLU A 67 9.26 -8.55 -7.96
N PHE A 68 8.28 -7.79 -8.47
CA PHE A 68 8.54 -6.70 -9.41
C PHE A 68 9.59 -5.72 -8.88
N CYS A 69 9.46 -5.29 -7.61
CA CYS A 69 10.44 -4.39 -7.01
C CYS A 69 11.83 -5.04 -6.85
N LYS A 70 11.90 -6.33 -6.54
CA LYS A 70 13.17 -7.08 -6.47
C LYS A 70 13.87 -7.16 -7.83
N GLU A 71 13.12 -7.39 -8.91
CA GLU A 71 13.66 -7.40 -10.27
C GLU A 71 14.27 -6.05 -10.65
N GLN A 72 13.67 -4.94 -10.20
CA GLN A 72 14.14 -3.58 -10.50
C GLN A 72 15.32 -3.14 -9.62
N PHE A 73 15.31 -3.46 -8.33
CA PHE A 73 16.21 -2.89 -7.33
C PHE A 73 17.14 -3.91 -6.66
N GLY A 74 17.05 -5.16 -7.03
CA GLY A 74 17.91 -6.21 -6.49
C GLY A 74 17.55 -6.62 -5.06
N ASN A 75 18.55 -7.14 -4.34
CA ASN A 75 18.36 -7.81 -3.07
C ASN A 75 18.36 -6.85 -1.86
N ILE A 76 17.41 -5.89 -1.86
CA ILE A 76 17.18 -5.01 -0.72
C ILE A 76 16.03 -5.48 0.17
N PHE A 77 15.28 -6.50 -0.26
CA PHE A 77 14.15 -7.06 0.48
C PHE A 77 14.57 -8.22 1.36
N LEU A 78 14.12 -8.20 2.61
CA LEU A 78 14.19 -9.33 3.54
C LEU A 78 12.99 -10.27 3.33
N GLU A 79 12.91 -11.30 4.16
CA GLU A 79 11.82 -12.26 4.12
C GLU A 79 10.46 -11.59 4.32
N HIS A 80 9.47 -11.98 3.52
CA HIS A 80 8.11 -11.45 3.60
C HIS A 80 7.42 -12.00 4.85
N GLN A 81 7.08 -11.11 5.77
CA GLN A 81 6.37 -11.44 7.00
C GLN A 81 4.87 -11.39 6.75
N TYR A 82 4.16 -12.43 7.13
CA TYR A 82 2.71 -12.46 6.96
C TYR A 82 2.01 -13.16 8.11
N ALA A 83 0.75 -12.77 8.32
CA ALA A 83 -0.15 -13.42 9.27
C ALA A 83 -1.50 -13.70 8.60
N TRP A 84 -2.25 -14.59 9.19
CA TRP A 84 -3.59 -14.96 8.78
C TRP A 84 -4.58 -14.65 9.90
N CYS A 85 -5.78 -14.16 9.54
CA CYS A 85 -6.93 -14.06 10.44
C CYS A 85 -8.17 -14.65 9.76
N GLU A 86 -9.12 -15.13 10.57
CA GLU A 86 -10.31 -15.79 10.05
C GLU A 86 -11.35 -14.78 9.55
N THR A 87 -11.43 -13.61 10.18
CA THR A 87 -12.46 -12.61 9.90
C THR A 87 -11.84 -11.24 9.61
N GLY A 88 -12.63 -10.38 8.93
CA GLY A 88 -12.26 -8.99 8.71
C GLY A 88 -12.15 -8.17 10.00
N ASP A 89 -12.92 -8.54 11.04
CA ASP A 89 -12.90 -7.84 12.33
C ASP A 89 -11.56 -8.03 13.06
N GLU A 90 -10.88 -9.17 12.84
CA GLU A 90 -9.58 -9.48 13.42
C GLU A 90 -8.42 -8.86 12.64
N TYR A 91 -8.68 -8.33 11.43
CA TYR A 91 -7.64 -7.89 10.50
C TYR A 91 -6.72 -6.83 11.13
N VAL A 92 -7.30 -5.80 11.73
CA VAL A 92 -6.52 -4.69 12.32
C VAL A 92 -5.68 -5.18 13.50
N SER A 93 -6.29 -5.94 14.41
CA SER A 93 -5.59 -6.47 15.59
C SER A 93 -4.48 -7.46 15.20
N THR A 94 -4.70 -8.31 14.19
CA THR A 94 -3.69 -9.22 13.67
C THR A 94 -2.53 -8.46 13.03
N GLN A 95 -2.84 -7.41 12.27
CA GLN A 95 -1.81 -6.56 11.68
C GLN A 95 -0.97 -5.83 12.74
N ASP A 96 -1.62 -5.28 13.76
CA ASP A 96 -0.92 -4.58 14.85
C ASP A 96 -0.07 -5.55 15.68
N ASN A 97 -0.57 -6.76 15.95
CA ASN A 97 0.19 -7.79 16.65
C ASN A 97 1.43 -8.21 15.88
N LEU A 98 1.33 -8.42 14.56
CA LEU A 98 2.47 -8.76 13.70
C LEU A 98 3.51 -7.63 13.71
N VAL A 99 3.08 -6.40 13.45
CA VAL A 99 3.98 -5.23 13.43
C VAL A 99 4.64 -5.00 14.79
N ASN A 100 3.88 -5.09 15.88
CA ASN A 100 4.42 -4.93 17.24
C ASN A 100 5.40 -6.06 17.61
N SER A 101 5.20 -7.27 17.10
CA SER A 101 6.16 -8.37 17.25
C SER A 101 7.47 -8.04 16.56
N LEU A 102 7.44 -7.57 15.31
CA LEU A 102 8.63 -7.18 14.57
C LEU A 102 9.41 -6.04 15.26
N TYR A 103 8.71 -5.07 15.85
CA TYR A 103 9.35 -4.03 16.65
C TYR A 103 10.02 -4.59 17.92
N ARG A 104 9.30 -5.42 18.67
CA ARG A 104 9.84 -6.02 19.92
C ARG A 104 11.07 -6.87 19.67
N ASN A 105 11.12 -7.56 18.53
CA ASN A 105 12.26 -8.37 18.13
C ASN A 105 13.38 -7.57 17.46
N ASN A 106 13.23 -6.24 17.34
CA ASN A 106 14.14 -5.36 16.60
C ASN A 106 14.33 -5.75 15.13
N GLU A 107 13.34 -6.38 14.55
CA GLU A 107 13.33 -6.78 13.13
C GLU A 107 13.01 -5.61 12.20
N ILE A 108 12.29 -4.58 12.71
CA ILE A 108 12.06 -3.30 12.03
C ILE A 108 12.22 -2.12 13.00
N GLN A 109 12.62 -0.95 12.51
CA GLN A 109 12.73 0.29 13.29
C GLN A 109 11.66 1.32 12.94
N CYS A 110 11.09 1.23 11.76
CA CYS A 110 9.93 2.02 11.33
C CYS A 110 9.12 1.21 10.31
N HIS A 111 7.92 1.70 9.96
CA HIS A 111 7.16 1.08 8.89
C HIS A 111 6.40 2.12 8.05
N PHE A 112 6.17 1.78 6.78
CA PHE A 112 5.41 2.56 5.82
C PHE A 112 4.04 1.95 5.56
N VAL A 113 3.05 2.83 5.30
CA VAL A 113 1.65 2.42 5.06
C VAL A 113 1.07 3.23 3.90
N GLY A 114 0.40 2.56 2.97
CA GLY A 114 -0.25 3.16 1.80
C GLY A 114 -1.70 3.62 2.08
N ILE A 115 -1.96 4.34 3.17
CA ILE A 115 -3.28 4.93 3.43
C ILE A 115 -3.43 6.21 2.64
N THR A 116 -4.59 6.40 1.98
CA THR A 116 -4.94 7.55 1.15
C THR A 116 -6.13 8.31 1.72
N GLN A 117 -6.36 9.54 1.24
CA GLN A 117 -7.63 10.25 1.46
C GLN A 117 -8.75 9.62 0.63
N ASN A 118 -9.98 9.80 1.09
CA ASN A 118 -11.17 9.54 0.29
C ASN A 118 -11.23 10.50 -0.91
N PRO A 119 -11.94 10.13 -1.98
CA PRO A 119 -12.34 11.07 -3.01
C PRO A 119 -13.11 12.27 -2.44
N PRO A 120 -13.21 13.39 -3.18
CA PRO A 120 -14.13 14.47 -2.84
C PRO A 120 -15.58 14.00 -2.68
N ALA A 121 -16.38 14.71 -1.88
CA ALA A 121 -17.72 14.25 -1.51
C ALA A 121 -18.65 14.06 -2.72
N ASP A 122 -18.60 14.94 -3.71
CA ASP A 122 -19.36 14.82 -4.96
C ASP A 122 -18.99 13.58 -5.78
N VAL A 123 -17.74 13.18 -5.73
CA VAL A 123 -17.27 11.93 -6.35
C VAL A 123 -17.76 10.72 -5.55
N MET A 124 -17.67 10.77 -4.21
CA MET A 124 -18.17 9.70 -3.36
C MET A 124 -19.67 9.45 -3.58
N ASP A 125 -20.47 10.52 -3.69
CA ASP A 125 -21.90 10.42 -4.00
C ASP A 125 -22.13 9.76 -5.36
N THR A 126 -21.34 10.13 -6.37
CA THR A 126 -21.46 9.58 -7.73
C THR A 126 -21.11 8.10 -7.82
N ILE A 127 -20.06 7.66 -7.13
CA ILE A 127 -19.61 6.27 -7.16
C ILE A 127 -20.33 5.39 -6.13
N GLY A 128 -21.28 5.98 -5.37
CA GLY A 128 -22.16 5.26 -4.45
C GLY A 128 -21.45 4.77 -3.20
N TRP A 129 -20.59 5.61 -2.62
CA TRP A 129 -19.99 5.32 -1.32
C TRP A 129 -21.04 5.40 -0.21
N ASN A 130 -21.19 4.33 0.52
CA ASN A 130 -22.10 4.23 1.66
C ASN A 130 -21.40 3.73 2.93
N GLY A 131 -20.08 3.75 2.93
CA GLY A 131 -19.30 3.41 4.11
C GLY A 131 -19.40 4.47 5.21
N PRO A 132 -18.94 4.20 6.42
CA PRO A 132 -18.89 5.17 7.50
C PRO A 132 -18.05 6.38 7.06
N ALA A 133 -18.47 7.57 7.48
CA ALA A 133 -17.64 8.76 7.40
C ALA A 133 -16.40 8.51 8.25
N ASP A 134 -15.31 8.18 7.60
CA ASP A 134 -14.08 7.83 8.27
C ASP A 134 -13.17 9.05 8.41
N ASP A 135 -12.08 8.82 9.09
CA ASP A 135 -11.04 9.81 9.32
C ASP A 135 -10.20 10.15 8.07
N ARG A 136 -10.49 9.57 6.89
CA ARG A 136 -9.80 9.83 5.63
C ARG A 136 -10.39 10.99 4.83
N SER A 137 -11.20 11.86 5.45
CA SER A 137 -11.78 13.04 4.82
C SER A 137 -10.69 13.94 4.20
N PRO A 138 -10.85 14.41 2.93
CA PRO A 138 -9.91 15.32 2.29
C PRO A 138 -9.88 16.72 2.93
N ARG A 139 -10.83 17.04 3.83
CA ARG A 139 -10.85 18.29 4.58
C ARG A 139 -9.87 18.33 5.75
N ILE A 140 -9.28 17.19 6.11
CA ILE A 140 -8.38 17.07 7.26
C ILE A 140 -6.97 16.77 6.73
N ILE A 141 -6.03 17.68 6.98
CA ILE A 141 -4.61 17.44 6.72
C ILE A 141 -4.01 16.69 7.90
N ARG A 142 -3.35 15.57 7.61
CA ARG A 142 -2.76 14.67 8.59
C ARG A 142 -1.25 14.67 8.52
N PRO A 143 -0.56 14.40 9.64
CA PRO A 143 0.90 14.24 9.61
C PRO A 143 1.28 12.98 8.80
N VAL A 144 2.28 13.14 7.93
CA VAL A 144 2.84 12.02 7.14
C VAL A 144 3.69 11.05 7.96
N CYS A 145 4.05 11.44 9.19
CA CYS A 145 4.78 10.61 10.14
C CYS A 145 4.10 10.71 11.51
N LYS A 146 3.87 9.57 12.16
CA LYS A 146 3.33 9.47 13.51
C LYS A 146 4.07 8.37 14.27
N GLY A 147 4.93 8.76 15.21
CA GLY A 147 5.83 7.83 15.88
C GLY A 147 6.78 7.18 14.87
N THR A 148 6.79 5.87 14.83
CA THR A 148 7.59 5.06 13.87
C THR A 148 6.84 4.70 12.58
N GLY A 149 5.59 5.16 12.42
CA GLY A 149 4.77 4.94 11.22
C GLY A 149 4.87 6.11 10.23
N PHE A 150 5.09 5.79 8.94
CA PHE A 150 5.15 6.73 7.84
C PHE A 150 3.98 6.51 6.89
N TYR A 151 3.28 7.58 6.53
CA TYR A 151 2.04 7.58 5.74
C TYR A 151 2.16 8.54 4.55
N PRO A 152 3.01 8.27 3.57
CA PRO A 152 3.35 9.26 2.53
C PRO A 152 2.17 9.67 1.65
N LEU A 153 1.12 8.84 1.55
CA LEU A 153 -0.08 9.11 0.76
C LEU A 153 -1.26 9.64 1.59
N ILE A 154 -1.11 9.90 2.89
CA ILE A 154 -2.23 10.15 3.79
C ILE A 154 -3.03 11.42 3.43
N ASN A 155 -2.44 12.34 2.72
CA ASN A 155 -3.07 13.57 2.20
C ASN A 155 -3.27 13.53 0.67
N THR A 156 -3.25 12.33 0.08
CA THR A 156 -3.34 12.09 -1.35
C THR A 156 -4.53 11.18 -1.65
N ASN A 157 -5.38 11.54 -2.60
CA ASN A 157 -6.46 10.69 -3.08
C ASN A 157 -6.00 9.76 -4.22
N LYS A 158 -6.90 8.98 -4.78
CA LYS A 158 -6.57 7.98 -5.80
C LYS A 158 -6.04 8.59 -7.12
N GLN A 159 -6.43 9.80 -7.48
CA GLN A 159 -5.84 10.51 -8.63
C GLN A 159 -4.38 10.89 -8.38
N GLY A 160 -4.07 11.41 -7.21
CA GLY A 160 -2.69 11.69 -6.84
C GLY A 160 -1.84 10.42 -6.70
N VAL A 161 -2.44 9.28 -6.35
CA VAL A 161 -1.75 7.97 -6.42
C VAL A 161 -1.39 7.66 -7.88
N CYS A 162 -2.32 7.82 -8.83
CA CYS A 162 -2.05 7.66 -10.26
C CYS A 162 -0.92 8.57 -10.74
N ASP A 163 -0.89 9.82 -10.27
CA ASP A 163 0.19 10.76 -10.62
C ASP A 163 1.56 10.28 -10.13
N TRP A 164 1.64 9.61 -8.97
CA TRP A 164 2.88 8.97 -8.52
C TRP A 164 3.31 7.80 -9.39
N TYR A 165 2.37 6.98 -9.88
CA TYR A 165 2.69 5.93 -10.86
C TYR A 165 3.27 6.50 -12.15
N LYS A 166 2.69 7.60 -12.66
CA LYS A 166 3.20 8.32 -13.84
C LYS A 166 4.56 8.97 -13.58
N PHE A 167 4.74 9.59 -12.40
CA PHE A 167 6.00 10.22 -12.00
C PHE A 167 7.17 9.22 -11.98
N TYR A 168 6.92 8.00 -11.54
CA TYR A 168 7.93 6.94 -11.52
C TYR A 168 8.00 6.13 -12.82
N ASP A 169 7.15 6.42 -13.80
CA ASP A 169 7.06 5.70 -15.08
C ASP A 169 6.80 4.18 -14.91
N VAL A 170 5.87 3.84 -14.01
CA VAL A 170 5.54 2.44 -13.69
C VAL A 170 4.03 2.14 -13.78
N LEU A 171 3.29 3.03 -14.45
CA LEU A 171 1.84 2.86 -14.54
C LEU A 171 1.44 1.62 -15.33
N ASP A 172 2.18 1.28 -16.38
CA ASP A 172 1.86 0.16 -17.25
C ASP A 172 2.47 -1.16 -16.77
N ASP A 173 3.47 -1.11 -15.91
CA ASP A 173 4.18 -2.30 -15.44
C ASP A 173 3.75 -2.75 -14.04
N LEU A 174 3.67 -1.81 -13.08
CA LEU A 174 3.37 -2.12 -11.69
C LEU A 174 1.85 -2.13 -11.39
N PHE A 175 1.09 -1.19 -11.99
CA PHE A 175 -0.34 -1.07 -11.66
C PHE A 175 -1.16 -2.33 -12.02
N PRO A 176 -0.93 -3.01 -13.16
CA PRO A 176 -1.62 -4.27 -13.48
C PRO A 176 -1.34 -5.41 -12.49
N LEU A 177 -0.24 -5.35 -11.76
CA LEU A 177 0.11 -6.35 -10.75
C LEU A 177 -0.66 -6.16 -9.43
N THR A 178 -1.55 -5.14 -9.35
CA THR A 178 -2.26 -4.77 -8.13
C THR A 178 -3.75 -5.07 -8.22
N ARG A 179 -4.38 -5.35 -7.08
CA ARG A 179 -5.81 -5.58 -6.97
C ARG A 179 -6.47 -4.66 -5.94
N SER A 180 -7.53 -3.97 -6.37
CA SER A 180 -8.39 -3.18 -5.48
C SER A 180 -9.76 -3.84 -5.23
N CYS A 181 -10.24 -4.67 -6.15
CA CYS A 181 -11.54 -5.34 -6.06
C CYS A 181 -11.58 -6.31 -4.87
N GLU A 182 -12.62 -6.22 -4.05
CA GLU A 182 -12.83 -7.13 -2.93
C GLU A 182 -13.79 -8.28 -3.25
N ASN A 183 -14.46 -8.25 -4.41
CA ASN A 183 -15.33 -9.31 -4.84
C ASN A 183 -14.55 -10.49 -5.41
N PHE A 184 -15.08 -11.70 -5.22
CA PHE A 184 -14.58 -12.89 -5.91
C PHE A 184 -14.93 -12.83 -7.39
N THR A 185 -13.92 -12.74 -8.24
CA THR A 185 -14.06 -12.70 -9.71
C THR A 185 -12.94 -13.51 -10.35
N GLU A 186 -13.27 -14.50 -11.15
CA GLU A 186 -12.29 -15.30 -11.91
C GLU A 186 -11.02 -15.64 -11.10
N ASN A 187 -11.19 -16.24 -9.93
CA ASN A 187 -10.12 -16.52 -8.98
C ASN A 187 -9.32 -15.26 -8.56
N PHE A 188 -10.00 -14.12 -8.46
CA PHE A 188 -9.44 -12.81 -8.12
C PHE A 188 -8.52 -12.18 -9.19
N GLU A 189 -8.46 -12.69 -10.40
CA GLU A 189 -7.60 -12.11 -11.46
C GLU A 189 -8.21 -10.86 -12.11
N THR A 190 -9.56 -10.72 -12.13
CA THR A 190 -10.24 -9.57 -12.75
C THR A 190 -10.90 -8.65 -11.73
N HIS A 191 -11.25 -7.45 -12.14
CA HIS A 191 -12.03 -6.48 -11.36
C HIS A 191 -13.51 -6.55 -11.71
N CYS A 192 -14.42 -6.49 -10.71
CA CYS A 192 -15.86 -6.55 -10.97
C CYS A 192 -16.45 -5.28 -11.60
N GLY A 193 -15.77 -4.15 -11.50
CA GLY A 193 -16.25 -2.85 -12.01
C GLY A 193 -17.34 -2.17 -11.17
N GLU A 194 -17.96 -2.88 -10.21
CA GLU A 194 -19.18 -2.44 -9.52
C GLU A 194 -18.94 -2.06 -8.04
N CYS A 195 -18.02 -2.75 -7.36
CA CYS A 195 -17.75 -2.44 -5.96
C CYS A 195 -17.09 -1.06 -5.79
N TRP A 196 -17.23 -0.48 -4.60
CA TRP A 196 -16.64 0.81 -4.26
C TRP A 196 -15.17 0.91 -4.70
N PHE A 197 -14.36 -0.08 -4.35
CA PHE A 197 -12.93 -0.06 -4.65
C PHE A 197 -12.61 -0.10 -6.15
N CYS A 198 -13.43 -0.78 -6.95
CA CYS A 198 -13.32 -0.74 -8.41
C CYS A 198 -13.69 0.65 -8.96
N LYS A 199 -14.79 1.23 -8.47
CA LYS A 199 -15.23 2.56 -8.91
C LYS A 199 -14.21 3.64 -8.52
N GLU A 200 -13.66 3.59 -7.30
CA GLU A 200 -12.60 4.49 -6.86
C GLU A 200 -11.32 4.31 -7.70
N ARG A 201 -10.93 3.05 -7.99
CA ARG A 201 -9.79 2.74 -8.85
C ARG A 201 -9.98 3.32 -10.25
N TYR A 202 -11.16 3.11 -10.86
CA TYR A 202 -11.47 3.66 -12.18
C TYR A 202 -11.49 5.19 -12.19
N TRP A 203 -12.09 5.82 -11.17
CA TRP A 203 -12.05 7.27 -11.01
C TRP A 203 -10.62 7.82 -10.92
N GLY A 204 -9.74 7.15 -10.18
CA GLY A 204 -8.35 7.58 -9.99
C GLY A 204 -7.47 7.36 -11.21
N PHE A 205 -7.60 6.22 -11.88
CA PHE A 205 -6.67 5.75 -12.91
C PHE A 205 -7.27 5.74 -14.33
N GLY A 206 -8.60 5.83 -14.49
CA GLY A 206 -9.29 5.69 -15.75
C GLY A 206 -9.34 4.26 -16.30
N ARG A 207 -8.81 3.28 -15.55
CA ARG A 207 -8.73 1.86 -15.95
C ARG A 207 -8.65 0.94 -14.73
N TYR A 208 -8.81 -0.36 -14.94
CA TYR A 208 -8.69 -1.38 -13.89
C TYR A 208 -7.31 -2.06 -13.87
N GLU A 209 -6.72 -2.31 -15.03
CA GLU A 209 -5.40 -2.89 -15.27
C GLU A 209 -4.47 -1.91 -16.03
#